data_759b6caec2710548406d5058ffa8a516
#
_entry.id   759b6caec2710548406d5058ffa8a516
#
_cell.length_a   1.000
_cell.length_b   1.000
_cell.length_c   1.000
_cell.angle_alpha   90.00
_cell.angle_beta   90.00
_cell.angle_gamma   90.00
#
_symmetry.space_group_name_H-M   'P 1'
#
loop_
_entity.id
_entity.type
_entity.pdbx_description
1 polymer ?
#
loop_
_entity_poly.entity_id
_entity_poly.type
_entity_poly.pdbx_seq_one_letter_code
_entity_poly.pdbx_strand_id
1 'polypeptide(L)'
;MAIELKKLCFPESFEIVPGPEGCFESKLTSLRDFRAGEVLARLGQECQITQTKAYTSVQFDDEARAQTSAHFELNSELVYINHSCQPNVAFELPGGWQGLEDGRWCLRSLTEIKKGEALTFAYFSTEWDMAQPFECRCRSEHCLGWISGAKDLQQQILDRYFINEHIKQMRQAAQ
;
A
#
# COMPACT_ATOMS: atom_id res chain seq x y z
N MET A 1 7.51 17.27 1.76
CA MET A 1 6.39 17.91 2.50
C MET A 1 5.97 16.92 3.59
N ALA A 2 5.88 17.33 4.86
CA ALA A 2 5.36 16.45 5.90
C ALA A 2 3.85 16.30 5.70
N ILE A 3 3.36 15.06 5.76
CA ILE A 3 1.91 14.80 5.77
C ILE A 3 1.41 15.16 7.17
N GLU A 4 0.50 16.12 7.26
CA GLU A 4 -0.12 16.49 8.54
C GLU A 4 -1.22 15.48 8.86
N LEU A 5 -0.92 14.52 9.73
CA LEU A 5 -1.92 13.57 10.21
C LEU A 5 -2.79 14.24 11.28
N LYS A 6 -4.10 14.25 11.05
CA LYS A 6 -5.08 14.77 12.01
C LYS A 6 -5.23 13.86 13.23
N LYS A 7 -4.97 12.55 13.09
CA LYS A 7 -5.13 11.56 14.15
C LYS A 7 -4.38 10.26 13.83
N LEU A 8 -3.73 9.67 14.83
CA LEU A 8 -3.25 8.29 14.76
C LEU A 8 -4.43 7.34 14.95
N CYS A 9 -4.54 6.34 14.09
CA CYS A 9 -5.62 5.35 14.12
C CYS A 9 -5.20 4.05 14.83
N PHE A 10 -3.90 3.72 14.82
CA PHE A 10 -3.35 2.46 15.34
C PHE A 10 -2.15 2.68 16.28
N PRO A 11 -2.21 3.61 17.29
CA PRO A 11 -1.05 4.03 18.07
C PRO A 11 -0.46 2.92 18.96
N GLU A 12 -1.22 1.85 19.24
CA GLU A 12 -0.74 0.70 20.01
C GLU A 12 0.05 -0.31 19.16
N SER A 13 -0.08 -0.20 17.84
CA SER A 13 0.51 -1.15 16.89
C SER A 13 1.68 -0.58 16.13
N PHE A 14 1.69 0.72 15.87
CA PHE A 14 2.66 1.36 14.97
C PHE A 14 3.20 2.67 15.50
N GLU A 15 4.41 3.02 15.05
CA GLU A 15 5.09 4.27 15.32
C GLU A 15 5.61 4.88 14.01
N ILE A 16 5.42 6.18 13.83
CA ILE A 16 6.02 6.94 12.74
C ILE A 16 7.43 7.32 13.14
N VAL A 17 8.41 6.83 12.38
CA VAL A 17 9.81 7.25 12.51
C VAL A 17 10.08 8.29 11.43
N PRO A 18 10.27 9.58 11.81
CA PRO A 18 10.48 10.64 10.86
C PRO A 18 11.83 10.47 10.12
N GLY A 19 11.83 10.71 8.82
CA GLY A 19 13.03 10.88 8.01
C GLY A 19 13.54 12.33 8.02
N PRO A 20 14.67 12.60 7.37
CA PRO A 20 15.19 13.95 7.21
C PRO A 20 14.16 14.88 6.55
N GLU A 21 14.15 16.16 6.95
CA GLU A 21 13.24 17.15 6.40
C GLU A 21 13.42 17.27 4.86
N GLY A 22 12.32 17.30 4.14
CA GLY A 22 12.31 17.39 2.67
C GLY A 22 12.54 16.05 1.95
N CYS A 23 12.77 14.95 2.66
CA CYS A 23 12.93 13.60 2.09
C CYS A 23 11.69 12.75 2.32
N PHE A 24 11.40 11.82 1.39
CA PHE A 24 10.35 10.79 1.54
C PHE A 24 10.88 9.55 2.29
N GLU A 25 11.60 9.77 3.40
CA GLU A 25 12.26 8.71 4.16
C GLU A 25 11.60 8.43 5.52
N SER A 26 10.54 9.16 5.87
CA SER A 26 9.70 8.81 7.01
C SER A 26 9.11 7.42 6.79
N LYS A 27 9.03 6.62 7.84
CA LYS A 27 8.57 5.22 7.76
C LYS A 27 7.66 4.86 8.93
N LEU A 28 6.82 3.88 8.73
CA LEU A 28 6.04 3.25 9.78
C LEU A 28 6.77 2.02 10.31
N THR A 29 6.91 1.91 11.63
CA THR A 29 7.52 0.75 12.30
C THR A 29 6.53 0.06 13.21
N SER A 30 6.72 -1.24 13.41
CA SER A 30 5.91 -2.04 14.31
C SER A 30 6.28 -1.79 15.78
N LEU A 31 5.30 -1.63 16.66
CA LEU A 31 5.50 -1.55 18.13
C LEU A 31 5.46 -2.91 18.83
N ARG A 32 5.08 -3.99 18.11
CA ARG A 32 5.04 -5.37 18.62
C ARG A 32 5.41 -6.38 17.54
N ASP A 33 5.59 -7.63 17.93
CA ASP A 33 5.75 -8.73 16.99
C ASP A 33 4.40 -9.07 16.33
N PHE A 34 4.44 -9.42 15.02
CA PHE A 34 3.32 -9.98 14.28
C PHE A 34 3.73 -11.30 13.61
N ARG A 35 2.80 -12.25 13.56
CA ARG A 35 3.01 -13.52 12.85
C ARG A 35 2.71 -13.35 11.36
N ALA A 36 3.33 -14.18 10.52
CA ALA A 36 2.95 -14.25 9.11
C ALA A 36 1.43 -14.55 8.96
N GLY A 37 0.77 -13.81 8.07
CA GLY A 37 -0.67 -13.92 7.83
C GLY A 37 -1.57 -13.20 8.85
N GLU A 38 -1.00 -12.55 9.87
CA GLU A 38 -1.79 -11.80 10.87
C GLU A 38 -2.36 -10.50 10.27
N VAL A 39 -3.59 -10.15 10.63
CA VAL A 39 -4.18 -8.84 10.31
C VAL A 39 -3.62 -7.81 11.29
N LEU A 40 -2.88 -6.83 10.76
CA LEU A 40 -2.25 -5.77 11.53
C LEU A 40 -3.22 -4.63 11.85
N ALA A 41 -4.04 -4.28 10.86
CA ALA A 41 -5.02 -3.20 10.94
C ALA A 41 -6.22 -3.51 10.06
N ARG A 42 -7.41 -3.16 10.53
CA ARG A 42 -8.64 -3.11 9.73
C ARG A 42 -8.83 -1.69 9.23
N LEU A 43 -9.02 -1.53 7.92
CA LEU A 43 -9.28 -0.23 7.32
C LEU A 43 -10.76 0.13 7.53
N GLY A 44 -11.03 1.42 7.71
CA GLY A 44 -12.37 1.90 8.04
C GLY A 44 -12.58 3.39 7.72
N GLN A 45 -13.07 4.13 8.70
CA GLN A 45 -13.49 5.54 8.51
C GLN A 45 -12.36 6.51 8.15
N GLU A 46 -11.10 6.14 8.36
CA GLU A 46 -9.93 6.89 7.91
C GLU A 46 -9.77 6.87 6.38
N CYS A 47 -10.34 5.88 5.70
CA CYS A 47 -10.32 5.78 4.25
C CYS A 47 -11.40 6.68 3.63
N GLN A 48 -11.01 7.59 2.76
CA GLN A 48 -11.93 8.51 2.09
C GLN A 48 -11.68 8.49 0.58
N ILE A 49 -12.74 8.32 -0.21
CA ILE A 49 -12.66 8.39 -1.67
C ILE A 49 -12.07 9.74 -2.06
N THR A 50 -11.10 9.72 -2.97
CA THR A 50 -10.51 10.92 -3.57
C THR A 50 -10.68 10.92 -5.09
N GLN A 51 -10.94 12.09 -5.67
CA GLN A 51 -10.95 12.30 -7.13
C GLN A 51 -9.54 12.55 -7.68
N THR A 52 -8.56 12.75 -6.79
CA THR A 52 -7.19 13.06 -7.18
C THR A 52 -6.31 11.85 -6.96
N LYS A 53 -5.71 11.37 -8.03
CA LYS A 53 -4.62 10.38 -7.95
C LYS A 53 -3.35 11.08 -7.49
N ALA A 54 -2.89 10.77 -6.30
CA ALA A 54 -1.74 11.37 -5.66
C ALA A 54 -0.77 10.30 -5.14
N TYR A 55 0.44 10.69 -4.75
CA TYR A 55 1.40 9.77 -4.14
C TYR A 55 0.95 9.24 -2.76
N THR A 56 -0.06 9.86 -2.15
CA THR A 56 -0.67 9.47 -0.87
C THR A 56 -1.91 8.61 -1.03
N SER A 57 -2.49 8.58 -2.24
CA SER A 57 -3.69 7.80 -2.50
C SER A 57 -3.37 6.35 -2.85
N VAL A 58 -4.33 5.46 -2.57
CA VAL A 58 -4.24 4.03 -2.88
C VAL A 58 -5.35 3.66 -3.85
N GLN A 59 -5.02 2.94 -4.92
CA GLN A 59 -6.00 2.44 -5.88
C GLN A 59 -6.69 1.18 -5.35
N PHE A 60 -8.02 1.11 -5.47
CA PHE A 60 -8.84 -0.04 -5.04
C PHE A 60 -9.73 -0.61 -6.14
N ASP A 61 -9.84 0.06 -7.29
CA ASP A 61 -10.67 -0.37 -8.43
C ASP A 61 -10.05 0.10 -9.76
N ASP A 62 -10.66 -0.30 -10.87
CA ASP A 62 -10.33 0.17 -12.21
C ASP A 62 -10.98 1.54 -12.48
N GLU A 63 -10.17 2.55 -12.81
CA GLU A 63 -10.64 3.91 -13.12
C GLU A 63 -11.69 3.93 -14.25
N ALA A 64 -11.60 3.00 -15.20
CA ALA A 64 -12.57 2.91 -16.31
C ALA A 64 -13.92 2.32 -15.89
N ARG A 65 -13.97 1.58 -14.77
CA ARG A 65 -15.19 0.94 -14.25
C ARG A 65 -15.77 1.65 -13.04
N ALA A 66 -14.96 2.40 -12.31
CA ALA A 66 -15.40 3.09 -11.11
C ALA A 66 -16.46 4.13 -11.44
N GLN A 67 -17.59 4.09 -10.73
CA GLN A 67 -18.69 5.06 -10.94
C GLN A 67 -18.33 6.45 -10.38
N THR A 68 -17.41 6.53 -9.41
CA THR A 68 -17.00 7.76 -8.75
C THR A 68 -15.49 7.97 -8.88
N SER A 69 -14.71 7.23 -8.15
CA SER A 69 -13.25 7.23 -8.19
C SER A 69 -12.73 5.84 -7.86
N ALA A 70 -11.57 5.51 -8.39
CA ALA A 70 -10.87 4.25 -8.11
C ALA A 70 -9.80 4.38 -7.00
N HIS A 71 -9.67 5.55 -6.37
CA HIS A 71 -8.66 5.85 -5.36
C HIS A 71 -9.26 6.33 -4.03
N PHE A 72 -8.53 6.11 -2.95
CA PHE A 72 -8.84 6.64 -1.62
C PHE A 72 -7.59 7.15 -0.92
N GLU A 73 -7.76 8.13 -0.03
CA GLU A 73 -6.74 8.57 0.92
C GLU A 73 -6.85 7.75 2.21
N LEU A 74 -5.71 7.33 2.76
CA LEU A 74 -5.66 6.55 4.00
C LEU A 74 -6.00 7.39 5.24
N ASN A 75 -5.64 8.67 5.25
CA ASN A 75 -5.81 9.62 6.39
C ASN A 75 -5.38 9.06 7.76
N SER A 76 -4.40 8.18 7.77
CA SER A 76 -3.83 7.54 8.95
C SER A 76 -2.33 7.39 8.82
N GLU A 77 -1.67 6.95 9.90
CA GLU A 77 -0.22 6.64 9.89
C GLU A 77 0.19 5.60 8.85
N LEU A 78 -0.75 4.80 8.34
CA LEU A 78 -0.47 3.80 7.30
C LEU A 78 0.06 4.40 5.99
N VAL A 79 -0.14 5.70 5.76
CA VAL A 79 0.43 6.41 4.61
C VAL A 79 1.97 6.44 4.63
N TYR A 80 2.60 6.18 5.80
CA TYR A 80 4.06 6.09 5.94
C TYR A 80 4.64 4.70 5.69
N ILE A 81 3.82 3.73 5.24
CA ILE A 81 4.32 2.43 4.80
C ILE A 81 4.98 2.59 3.43
N ASN A 82 6.29 2.48 3.40
CA ASN A 82 7.09 2.67 2.18
C ASN A 82 7.03 1.45 1.25
N HIS A 83 7.49 1.65 0.01
CA HIS A 83 7.66 0.56 -0.94
C HIS A 83 8.88 -0.32 -0.62
N SER A 84 8.73 -1.63 -0.85
CA SER A 84 9.84 -2.56 -1.01
C SER A 84 9.52 -3.60 -2.07
N CYS A 85 10.55 -4.02 -2.83
CA CYS A 85 10.47 -5.18 -3.71
C CYS A 85 10.57 -6.51 -2.94
N GLN A 86 10.77 -6.46 -1.62
CA GLN A 86 10.64 -7.56 -0.68
C GLN A 86 9.75 -7.12 0.48
N PRO A 87 8.43 -7.01 0.23
CA PRO A 87 7.48 -6.46 1.18
C PRO A 87 7.22 -7.43 2.34
N ASN A 88 6.94 -6.86 3.53
CA ASN A 88 6.52 -7.65 4.69
C ASN A 88 5.03 -7.50 5.02
N VAL A 89 4.32 -6.55 4.37
CA VAL A 89 2.86 -6.42 4.48
C VAL A 89 2.21 -6.25 3.11
N ALA A 90 0.88 -6.45 3.07
CA ALA A 90 0.03 -6.14 1.93
C ALA A 90 -1.25 -5.43 2.38
N PHE A 91 -1.73 -4.48 1.59
CA PHE A 91 -3.10 -4.01 1.65
C PHE A 91 -3.98 -5.01 0.91
N GLU A 92 -4.93 -5.65 1.61
CA GLU A 92 -5.96 -6.50 1.02
C GLU A 92 -7.24 -5.69 0.88
N LEU A 93 -7.68 -5.45 -0.36
CA LEU A 93 -8.78 -4.56 -0.72
C LEU A 93 -9.87 -5.31 -1.52
N PRO A 94 -10.45 -6.42 -0.99
CA PRO A 94 -11.40 -7.21 -1.73
C PRO A 94 -12.75 -6.49 -1.91
N GLY A 95 -13.35 -6.63 -3.10
CA GLY A 95 -14.73 -6.22 -3.36
C GLY A 95 -14.95 -4.74 -3.58
N GLY A 96 -13.93 -4.01 -4.03
CA GLY A 96 -14.04 -2.58 -4.28
C GLY A 96 -14.48 -1.81 -3.01
N TRP A 97 -15.12 -0.66 -3.18
CA TRP A 97 -15.57 0.18 -2.05
C TRP A 97 -16.54 -0.55 -1.10
N GLN A 98 -17.43 -1.40 -1.64
CA GLN A 98 -18.32 -2.23 -0.82
C GLN A 98 -17.53 -3.13 0.16
N GLY A 99 -16.34 -3.57 -0.22
CA GLY A 99 -15.47 -4.33 0.67
C GLY A 99 -14.99 -3.56 1.89
N LEU A 100 -14.78 -2.24 1.78
CA LEU A 100 -14.51 -1.38 2.91
C LEU A 100 -15.72 -1.26 3.84
N GLU A 101 -16.91 -0.99 3.27
CA GLU A 101 -18.16 -0.88 4.03
C GLU A 101 -18.51 -2.17 4.77
N ASP A 102 -18.19 -3.32 4.18
CA ASP A 102 -18.35 -4.65 4.79
C ASP A 102 -17.23 -4.97 5.82
N GLY A 103 -16.26 -4.08 6.05
CA GLY A 103 -15.14 -4.29 6.96
C GLY A 103 -14.14 -5.36 6.53
N ARG A 104 -14.04 -5.63 5.21
CA ARG A 104 -13.16 -6.66 4.64
C ARG A 104 -11.75 -6.17 4.32
N TRP A 105 -11.54 -4.84 4.19
CA TRP A 105 -10.24 -4.30 3.91
C TRP A 105 -9.31 -4.36 5.12
N CYS A 106 -8.06 -4.74 4.89
CA CYS A 106 -7.08 -4.81 5.96
C CYS A 106 -5.64 -4.65 5.46
N LEU A 107 -4.76 -4.31 6.41
CA LEU A 107 -3.33 -4.49 6.30
C LEU A 107 -2.98 -5.84 6.89
N ARG A 108 -2.33 -6.72 6.12
CA ARG A 108 -1.93 -8.07 6.54
C ARG A 108 -0.43 -8.27 6.42
N SER A 109 0.18 -8.96 7.38
CA SER A 109 1.57 -9.39 7.28
C SER A 109 1.73 -10.50 6.25
N LEU A 110 2.77 -10.41 5.45
CA LEU A 110 3.20 -11.46 4.50
C LEU A 110 4.24 -12.40 5.13
N THR A 111 5.01 -11.88 6.09
CA THR A 111 6.07 -12.58 6.81
C THR A 111 5.93 -12.34 8.31
N GLU A 112 6.73 -13.02 9.13
CA GLU A 112 6.91 -12.61 10.52
C GLU A 112 7.52 -11.20 10.56
N ILE A 113 7.02 -10.32 11.45
CA ILE A 113 7.50 -8.96 11.64
C ILE A 113 7.87 -8.81 13.10
N LYS A 114 9.07 -8.31 13.38
CA LYS A 114 9.54 -8.05 14.75
C LYS A 114 9.26 -6.60 15.16
N LYS A 115 9.10 -6.38 16.45
CA LYS A 115 9.02 -5.05 17.02
C LYS A 115 10.19 -4.17 16.56
N GLY A 116 9.89 -2.95 16.12
CA GLY A 116 10.85 -1.99 15.56
C GLY A 116 11.16 -2.16 14.07
N GLU A 117 10.66 -3.24 13.45
CA GLU A 117 10.82 -3.46 12.00
C GLU A 117 9.95 -2.50 11.20
N ALA A 118 10.50 -1.95 10.11
CA ALA A 118 9.78 -1.08 9.22
C ALA A 118 8.77 -1.88 8.38
N LEU A 119 7.55 -1.37 8.26
CA LEU A 119 6.53 -1.93 7.38
C LEU A 119 6.75 -1.46 5.95
N THR A 120 6.64 -2.39 5.01
CA THR A 120 6.80 -2.11 3.57
C THR A 120 5.83 -2.95 2.75
N PHE A 121 5.28 -2.36 1.66
CA PHE A 121 4.45 -3.11 0.71
C PHE A 121 4.89 -2.87 -0.74
N ALA A 122 4.47 -3.75 -1.64
CA ALA A 122 4.69 -3.59 -3.07
C ALA A 122 3.65 -2.61 -3.63
N TYR A 123 4.03 -1.37 -3.96
CA TYR A 123 3.10 -0.35 -4.44
C TYR A 123 2.30 -0.81 -5.67
N PHE A 124 2.92 -1.53 -6.58
CA PHE A 124 2.25 -2.12 -7.75
C PHE A 124 1.23 -3.23 -7.40
N SER A 125 1.10 -3.62 -6.11
CA SER A 125 0.06 -4.55 -5.68
C SER A 125 -1.32 -3.89 -5.60
N THR A 126 -1.35 -2.56 -5.53
CA THR A 126 -2.54 -1.72 -5.53
C THR A 126 -2.58 -0.77 -6.72
N GLU A 127 -1.43 -0.30 -7.23
CA GLU A 127 -1.34 0.72 -8.26
C GLU A 127 -1.12 0.12 -9.64
N TRP A 128 -2.06 0.33 -10.57
CA TRP A 128 -1.91 0.00 -11.99
C TRP A 128 -0.90 0.92 -12.67
N ASP A 129 -1.05 2.22 -12.44
CA ASP A 129 -0.22 3.30 -12.97
C ASP A 129 -0.01 4.34 -11.87
N MET A 130 1.20 4.52 -11.39
CA MET A 130 1.49 5.40 -10.27
C MET A 130 1.45 6.87 -10.65
N ALA A 131 0.96 7.74 -9.75
CA ALA A 131 1.01 9.19 -9.93
C ALA A 131 2.45 9.73 -9.98
N GLN A 132 3.36 9.14 -9.21
CA GLN A 132 4.78 9.50 -9.15
C GLN A 132 5.65 8.23 -9.20
N PRO A 133 6.11 7.82 -10.38
CA PRO A 133 7.14 6.80 -10.51
C PRO A 133 8.46 7.22 -9.87
N PHE A 134 9.24 6.25 -9.36
CA PHE A 134 10.50 6.54 -8.68
C PHE A 134 11.53 5.41 -8.82
N GLU A 135 12.80 5.77 -8.57
CA GLU A 135 13.88 4.79 -8.44
C GLU A 135 13.86 4.14 -7.06
N CYS A 136 13.66 2.83 -7.02
CA CYS A 136 13.58 2.06 -5.78
C CYS A 136 14.94 1.92 -5.12
N ARG A 137 14.98 2.20 -3.80
CA ARG A 137 16.18 2.09 -2.96
C ARG A 137 16.01 1.06 -1.84
N CYS A 138 15.14 0.04 -2.03
CA CYS A 138 14.88 -0.98 -0.99
C CYS A 138 16.07 -1.89 -0.68
N ARG A 139 17.09 -1.92 -1.54
CA ARG A 139 18.31 -2.74 -1.39
C ARG A 139 18.06 -4.24 -1.30
N SER A 140 16.87 -4.73 -1.66
CA SER A 140 16.62 -6.17 -1.73
C SER A 140 17.38 -6.79 -2.91
N GLU A 141 17.73 -8.07 -2.82
CA GLU A 141 18.40 -8.83 -3.87
C GLU A 141 17.60 -8.81 -5.19
N HIS A 142 16.27 -8.76 -5.09
CA HIS A 142 15.35 -8.74 -6.23
C HIS A 142 14.76 -7.36 -6.49
N CYS A 143 15.50 -6.29 -6.18
CA CYS A 143 15.06 -4.93 -6.43
C CYS A 143 14.78 -4.70 -7.92
N LEU A 144 13.58 -4.21 -8.23
CA LEU A 144 13.14 -3.96 -9.62
C LEU A 144 13.72 -2.65 -10.21
N GLY A 145 14.40 -1.84 -9.39
CA GLY A 145 15.02 -0.58 -9.79
C GLY A 145 13.98 0.53 -9.99
N TRP A 146 13.22 0.51 -11.07
CA TRP A 146 12.20 1.52 -11.37
C TRP A 146 10.80 1.03 -11.03
N ILE A 147 10.02 1.83 -10.28
CA ILE A 147 8.66 1.51 -9.85
C ILE A 147 7.70 2.54 -10.45
N SER A 148 6.78 2.08 -11.30
CA SER A 148 5.81 2.93 -12.01
C SER A 148 4.36 2.41 -11.93
N GLY A 149 4.16 1.20 -11.43
CA GLY A 149 2.88 0.54 -11.32
C GLY A 149 2.87 -0.85 -11.96
N ALA A 150 1.77 -1.57 -11.82
CA ALA A 150 1.65 -2.95 -12.30
C ALA A 150 1.65 -3.05 -13.84
N LYS A 151 1.16 -2.02 -14.55
CA LYS A 151 1.04 -2.04 -16.02
C LYS A 151 2.36 -2.31 -16.73
N ASP A 152 3.48 -1.82 -16.17
CA ASP A 152 4.81 -1.89 -16.78
C ASP A 152 5.59 -3.15 -16.37
N LEU A 153 5.07 -3.96 -15.45
CA LEU A 153 5.72 -5.18 -14.99
C LEU A 153 5.28 -6.40 -15.81
N GLN A 154 6.22 -7.31 -16.05
CA GLN A 154 5.90 -8.59 -16.66
C GLN A 154 5.08 -9.48 -15.71
N GLN A 155 4.20 -10.34 -16.27
CA GLN A 155 3.36 -11.25 -15.49
C GLN A 155 4.18 -12.12 -14.53
N GLN A 156 5.30 -12.66 -14.99
CA GLN A 156 6.20 -13.49 -14.17
C GLN A 156 6.75 -12.78 -12.92
N ILE A 157 6.85 -11.44 -12.96
CA ILE A 157 7.24 -10.64 -11.81
C ILE A 157 6.06 -10.53 -10.86
N LEU A 158 4.87 -10.16 -11.37
CA LEU A 158 3.65 -10.02 -10.56
C LEU A 158 3.29 -11.31 -9.83
N ASP A 159 3.51 -12.48 -10.46
CA ASP A 159 3.21 -13.80 -9.89
C ASP A 159 4.00 -14.13 -8.61
N ARG A 160 5.04 -13.36 -8.29
CA ARG A 160 5.85 -13.52 -7.07
C ARG A 160 5.28 -12.75 -5.87
N TYR A 161 4.26 -11.92 -6.09
CA TYR A 161 3.74 -10.99 -5.08
C TYR A 161 2.28 -11.25 -4.77
N PHE A 162 1.87 -10.78 -3.60
CA PHE A 162 0.45 -10.54 -3.37
C PHE A 162 -0.01 -9.40 -4.29
N ILE A 163 -1.03 -9.64 -5.09
CA ILE A 163 -1.61 -8.67 -6.03
C ILE A 163 -3.12 -8.62 -5.80
N ASN A 164 -3.66 -7.42 -5.61
CA ASN A 164 -5.10 -7.21 -5.44
C ASN A 164 -5.89 -7.57 -6.70
N GLU A 165 -7.16 -7.92 -6.51
CA GLU A 165 -8.02 -8.43 -7.57
C GLU A 165 -8.25 -7.41 -8.69
N HIS A 166 -8.42 -6.12 -8.38
CA HIS A 166 -8.58 -5.08 -9.40
C HIS A 166 -7.37 -5.00 -10.33
N ILE A 167 -6.15 -5.13 -9.82
CA ILE A 167 -4.92 -5.17 -10.65
C ILE A 167 -4.91 -6.39 -11.57
N LYS A 168 -5.31 -7.58 -11.07
CA LYS A 168 -5.39 -8.80 -11.90
C LYS A 168 -6.41 -8.64 -13.02
N GLN A 169 -7.57 -8.04 -12.73
CA GLN A 169 -8.62 -7.78 -13.71
C GLN A 169 -8.17 -6.77 -14.77
N MET A 170 -7.51 -5.68 -14.36
CA MET A 170 -6.95 -4.69 -15.29
C MET A 170 -5.88 -5.33 -16.19
N ARG A 171 -5.05 -6.22 -15.64
CA ARG A 171 -4.05 -6.96 -16.42
C ARG A 171 -4.68 -7.88 -17.46
N GLN A 172 -5.75 -8.60 -17.10
CA GLN A 172 -6.50 -9.45 -18.04
C GLN A 172 -7.17 -8.65 -19.16
N ALA A 173 -7.68 -7.46 -18.84
CA ALA A 173 -8.31 -6.58 -19.82
C ALA A 173 -7.31 -5.91 -20.79
N ALA A 174 -6.01 -5.85 -20.42
CA ALA A 174 -4.94 -5.26 -21.23
C ALA A 174 -4.25 -6.26 -22.17
N GLN A 175 -4.59 -7.56 -22.11
CA GLN A 175 -4.12 -8.62 -22.99
C GLN A 175 -5.02 -8.80 -24.21
#